data_ee330577b7e16f315828f967a64a29c0
#
_entry.id   ee330577b7e16f315828f967a64a29c0
#
_cell.length_a   1.000
_cell.length_b   1.000
_cell.length_c   1.000
_cell.angle_alpha   90.00
_cell.angle_beta   90.00
_cell.angle_gamma   90.00
#
_symmetry.space_group_name_H-M   'P 1'
#
loop_
_entity.id
_entity.type
_entity.pdbx_description
1 polymer ?
#
loop_
_entity_poly.entity_id
_entity_poly.type
_entity_poly.pdbx_seq_one_letter_code
_entity_poly.pdbx_strand_id
1 'polypeptide(L)'
;MVIGGSALTALGFVRRATRDVDILAIADNGELRFAEPLPQTLLAARAAVAADFELAENWLNAGPTDLLKWGLPEGFMTRVVTRSYGTALVVHFAGRLDQIHFKLFAMVDQGGGRHEADLRALGPAPGELIAAARWSITQDPSPGYRSVLRDALRYLGVDDADLGD
;
A
#
# COMPACT_ATOMS: atom_id res chain seq x y z
N MET A 1 -3.80 2.67 9.81
CA MET A 1 -2.90 2.98 8.68
C MET A 1 -3.50 2.40 7.41
N VAL A 2 -3.75 3.24 6.41
CA VAL A 2 -4.41 2.87 5.15
C VAL A 2 -3.46 3.05 3.98
N ILE A 3 -3.46 2.08 3.06
CA ILE A 3 -2.70 2.09 1.81
C ILE A 3 -3.60 1.80 0.60
N GLY A 4 -3.02 1.64 -0.57
CA GLY A 4 -3.75 1.17 -1.75
C GLY A 4 -4.67 2.20 -2.39
N GLY A 5 -5.68 1.72 -3.11
CA GLY A 5 -6.57 2.56 -3.92
C GLY A 5 -7.32 3.62 -3.14
N SER A 6 -7.82 3.29 -1.95
CA SER A 6 -8.54 4.21 -1.06
C SER A 6 -7.64 5.35 -0.56
N ALA A 7 -6.39 5.06 -0.19
CA ALA A 7 -5.42 6.09 0.17
C ALA A 7 -5.07 7.00 -1.01
N LEU A 8 -4.86 6.43 -2.21
CA LEU A 8 -4.59 7.22 -3.42
C LEU A 8 -5.74 8.18 -3.76
N THR A 9 -6.98 7.71 -3.65
CA THR A 9 -8.18 8.54 -3.87
C THR A 9 -8.32 9.61 -2.80
N ALA A 10 -8.14 9.24 -1.52
CA ALA A 10 -8.22 10.18 -0.40
C ALA A 10 -7.17 11.29 -0.48
N LEU A 11 -5.98 11.00 -0.98
CA LEU A 11 -4.88 11.96 -1.16
C LEU A 11 -4.92 12.70 -2.51
N GLY A 12 -5.86 12.36 -3.39
CA GLY A 12 -6.05 13.04 -4.67
C GLY A 12 -5.09 12.62 -5.79
N PHE A 13 -4.36 11.50 -5.62
CA PHE A 13 -3.45 10.99 -6.66
C PHE A 13 -4.20 10.32 -7.80
N VAL A 14 -5.36 9.73 -7.53
CA VAL A 14 -6.22 9.11 -8.55
C VAL A 14 -7.67 9.58 -8.38
N ARG A 15 -8.41 9.64 -9.51
CA ARG A 15 -9.83 10.00 -9.55
C ARG A 15 -10.65 8.80 -10.03
N ARG A 16 -10.69 7.76 -9.22
CA ARG A 16 -11.48 6.56 -9.50
C ARG A 16 -12.14 6.04 -8.23
N ALA A 17 -13.24 5.32 -8.40
CA ALA A 17 -13.81 4.58 -7.30
C ALA A 17 -12.89 3.42 -6.87
N THR A 18 -12.85 3.15 -5.59
CA THR A 18 -12.27 1.93 -5.01
C THR A 18 -13.38 1.11 -4.36
N ARG A 19 -13.22 -0.22 -4.33
CA ARG A 19 -14.21 -1.12 -3.74
C ARG A 19 -13.89 -1.47 -2.30
N ASP A 20 -12.64 -1.23 -1.90
CA ASP A 20 -12.08 -1.70 -0.65
C ASP A 20 -11.21 -0.63 0.02
N VAL A 21 -11.02 -0.81 1.31
CA VAL A 21 -10.08 -0.04 2.12
C VAL A 21 -9.07 -1.02 2.72
N ASP A 22 -7.83 -0.92 2.27
CA ASP A 22 -6.74 -1.78 2.67
C ASP A 22 -6.05 -1.23 3.93
N ILE A 23 -6.16 -1.94 5.06
CA ILE A 23 -5.51 -1.59 6.31
C ILE A 23 -4.17 -2.32 6.41
N LEU A 24 -3.08 -1.56 6.38
CA LEU A 24 -1.72 -2.05 6.59
C LEU A 24 -1.46 -2.36 8.07
N ALA A 25 -1.84 -1.45 8.95
CA ALA A 25 -1.52 -1.52 10.37
C ALA A 25 -2.55 -0.78 11.22
N ILE A 26 -2.64 -1.17 12.48
CA ILE A 26 -3.26 -0.37 13.54
C ILE A 26 -2.16 0.45 14.21
N ALA A 27 -2.37 1.77 14.30
CA ALA A 27 -1.48 2.66 15.04
C ALA A 27 -1.99 2.78 16.49
N ASP A 28 -1.12 2.50 17.44
CA ASP A 28 -1.41 2.57 18.86
C ASP A 28 -0.21 3.21 19.58
N ASN A 29 -0.41 4.37 20.22
CA ASN A 29 0.63 5.10 20.95
C ASN A 29 1.93 5.33 20.17
N GLY A 30 1.83 5.53 18.85
CA GLY A 30 3.00 5.76 17.97
C GLY A 30 3.64 4.47 17.44
N GLU A 31 3.20 3.32 17.88
CA GLU A 31 3.63 2.02 17.37
C GLU A 31 2.67 1.48 16.32
N LEU A 32 3.20 0.72 15.36
CA LEU A 32 2.41 -0.01 14.38
C LEU A 32 2.27 -1.47 14.80
N ARG A 33 1.02 -1.94 14.82
CA ARG A 33 0.69 -3.35 15.09
C ARG A 33 0.03 -3.97 13.86
N PHE A 34 0.16 -5.28 13.74
CA PHE A 34 -0.59 -6.02 12.73
C PHE A 34 -2.08 -5.72 12.82
N ALA A 35 -2.71 -5.54 11.67
CA ALA A 35 -4.14 -5.25 11.59
C ALA A 35 -5.01 -6.53 11.63
N GLU A 36 -4.43 -7.71 11.54
CA GLU A 36 -5.15 -8.99 11.61
C GLU A 36 -4.86 -9.68 12.97
N PRO A 37 -5.92 -9.99 13.76
CA PRO A 37 -7.32 -9.66 13.51
C PRO A 37 -7.64 -8.18 13.71
N LEU A 38 -8.60 -7.65 12.92
CA LEU A 38 -9.10 -6.30 13.12
C LEU A 38 -9.73 -6.14 14.51
N PRO A 39 -9.56 -4.99 15.19
CA PRO A 39 -10.21 -4.71 16.48
C PRO A 39 -11.74 -4.87 16.40
N GLN A 40 -12.36 -5.40 17.47
CA GLN A 40 -13.81 -5.66 17.51
C GLN A 40 -14.66 -4.43 17.22
N THR A 41 -14.24 -3.26 17.71
CA THR A 41 -14.92 -1.98 17.43
C THR A 41 -14.90 -1.64 15.95
N LEU A 42 -13.78 -1.94 15.27
CA LEU A 42 -13.66 -1.70 13.84
C LEU A 42 -14.44 -2.72 13.02
N LEU A 43 -14.50 -3.99 13.47
CA LEU A 43 -15.33 -5.02 12.85
C LEU A 43 -16.83 -4.66 12.94
N ALA A 44 -17.30 -4.19 14.11
CA ALA A 44 -18.68 -3.75 14.28
C ALA A 44 -19.02 -2.55 13.38
N ALA A 45 -18.12 -1.55 13.31
CA ALA A 45 -18.29 -0.41 12.42
C ALA A 45 -18.29 -0.83 10.93
N ARG A 46 -17.40 -1.76 10.54
CA ARG A 46 -17.37 -2.33 9.18
C ARG A 46 -18.71 -2.96 8.80
N ALA A 47 -19.28 -3.78 9.69
CA ALA A 47 -20.54 -4.45 9.44
C ALA A 47 -21.70 -3.46 9.32
N ALA A 48 -21.78 -2.45 10.19
CA ALA A 48 -22.80 -1.41 10.13
C ALA A 48 -22.74 -0.61 8.82
N VAL A 49 -21.55 -0.15 8.44
CA VAL A 49 -21.35 0.60 7.17
C VAL A 49 -21.65 -0.29 5.96
N ALA A 50 -21.26 -1.57 5.99
CA ALA A 50 -21.59 -2.51 4.91
C ALA A 50 -23.10 -2.64 4.70
N ALA A 51 -23.88 -2.73 5.79
CA ALA A 51 -25.33 -2.81 5.75
C ALA A 51 -25.97 -1.51 5.21
N ASP A 52 -25.49 -0.33 5.69
CA ASP A 52 -26.06 0.98 5.33
C ASP A 52 -25.79 1.35 3.86
N PHE A 53 -24.67 0.91 3.29
CA PHE A 53 -24.20 1.30 1.95
C PHE A 53 -24.15 0.14 0.95
N GLU A 54 -24.69 -1.03 1.30
CA GLU A 54 -24.71 -2.24 0.45
C GLU A 54 -23.29 -2.62 -0.05
N LEU A 55 -22.30 -2.55 0.84
CA LEU A 55 -20.92 -2.89 0.50
C LEU A 55 -20.66 -4.40 0.74
N ALA A 56 -19.61 -4.90 0.10
CA ALA A 56 -19.12 -6.25 0.39
C ALA A 56 -18.68 -6.35 1.87
N GLU A 57 -18.86 -7.52 2.49
CA GLU A 57 -18.48 -7.71 3.90
C GLU A 57 -17.02 -7.41 4.19
N ASN A 58 -16.14 -7.60 3.20
CA ASN A 58 -14.71 -7.37 3.30
C ASN A 58 -14.24 -6.04 2.69
N TRP A 59 -15.17 -5.07 2.48
CA TRP A 59 -14.82 -3.75 1.94
C TRP A 59 -13.70 -3.04 2.73
N LEU A 60 -13.58 -3.33 4.01
CA LEU A 60 -12.49 -2.93 4.88
C LEU A 60 -11.73 -4.19 5.29
N ASN A 61 -10.50 -4.33 4.91
CA ASN A 61 -9.72 -5.55 5.11
C ASN A 61 -8.28 -5.27 5.58
N ALA A 62 -7.62 -6.28 6.13
CA ALA A 62 -6.25 -6.23 6.60
C ALA A 62 -5.29 -7.02 5.69
N GLY A 63 -5.67 -7.27 4.43
CA GLY A 63 -4.86 -8.05 3.48
C GLY A 63 -3.38 -7.66 3.42
N PRO A 64 -3.03 -6.36 3.38
CA PRO A 64 -1.63 -5.94 3.29
C PRO A 64 -0.85 -5.94 4.62
N THR A 65 -1.42 -6.39 5.72
CA THR A 65 -0.74 -6.30 7.05
C THR A 65 0.58 -7.08 7.10
N ASP A 66 0.70 -8.12 6.27
CA ASP A 66 1.91 -8.95 6.19
C ASP A 66 3.16 -8.18 5.69
N LEU A 67 2.97 -7.05 5.02
CA LEU A 67 4.09 -6.16 4.65
C LEU A 67 4.87 -5.63 5.85
N LEU A 68 4.28 -5.67 7.06
CA LEU A 68 4.99 -5.32 8.30
C LEU A 68 6.07 -6.33 8.68
N LYS A 69 5.98 -7.57 8.22
CA LYS A 69 6.88 -8.67 8.64
C LYS A 69 8.35 -8.39 8.31
N TRP A 70 8.59 -7.81 7.16
CA TRP A 70 9.94 -7.57 6.62
C TRP A 70 10.34 -6.10 6.65
N GLY A 71 9.51 -5.27 7.28
CA GLY A 71 9.74 -3.84 7.45
C GLY A 71 9.14 -2.98 6.32
N LEU A 72 8.77 -1.79 6.70
CA LEU A 72 8.24 -0.77 5.80
C LEU A 72 9.39 0.02 5.12
N PRO A 73 9.11 0.76 4.03
CA PRO A 73 10.11 1.62 3.42
C PRO A 73 10.74 2.57 4.43
N GLU A 74 12.05 2.78 4.32
CA GLU A 74 12.79 3.69 5.21
C GLU A 74 12.12 5.07 5.26
N GLY A 75 11.99 5.64 6.47
CA GLY A 75 11.33 6.92 6.69
C GLY A 75 9.81 6.92 6.50
N PHE A 76 9.16 5.76 6.39
CA PHE A 76 7.71 5.62 6.17
C PHE A 76 6.89 6.52 7.10
N MET A 77 7.14 6.48 8.42
CA MET A 77 6.36 7.24 9.39
C MET A 77 6.46 8.77 9.24
N THR A 78 7.54 9.26 8.63
CA THR A 78 7.73 10.71 8.40
C THR A 78 6.91 11.23 7.20
N ARG A 79 6.42 10.34 6.35
CA ARG A 79 5.66 10.68 5.13
C ARG A 79 4.17 10.42 5.25
N VAL A 80 3.72 9.94 6.40
CA VAL A 80 2.31 9.65 6.66
C VAL A 80 1.48 10.93 6.70
N VAL A 81 0.34 10.90 6.01
CA VAL A 81 -0.66 11.98 6.06
C VAL A 81 -1.78 11.58 7.01
N THR A 82 -1.95 12.32 8.08
CA THR A 82 -2.95 12.04 9.12
C THR A 82 -4.20 12.87 8.92
N ARG A 83 -5.37 12.25 9.03
CA ARG A 83 -6.67 12.92 9.04
C ARG A 83 -7.53 12.41 10.19
N SER A 84 -8.19 13.34 10.90
CA SER A 84 -9.15 13.02 11.94
C SER A 84 -10.59 13.08 11.38
N TYR A 85 -11.38 12.09 11.72
CA TYR A 85 -12.80 12.00 11.37
C TYR A 85 -13.61 11.96 12.67
N GLY A 86 -14.17 13.13 13.03
CA GLY A 86 -14.78 13.33 14.34
C GLY A 86 -13.77 13.17 15.48
N THR A 87 -14.25 12.69 16.62
CA THR A 87 -13.45 12.52 17.84
C THR A 87 -12.94 11.08 18.04
N ALA A 88 -13.44 10.13 17.26
CA ALA A 88 -13.23 8.71 17.50
C ALA A 88 -12.33 8.01 16.48
N LEU A 89 -12.08 8.62 15.30
CA LEU A 89 -11.33 7.97 14.25
C LEU A 89 -10.21 8.87 13.73
N VAL A 90 -8.99 8.37 13.84
CA VAL A 90 -7.81 8.96 13.18
C VAL A 90 -7.32 7.99 12.12
N VAL A 91 -7.20 8.47 10.89
CA VAL A 91 -6.70 7.68 9.76
C VAL A 91 -5.36 8.23 9.31
N HIS A 92 -4.40 7.34 9.22
CA HIS A 92 -3.08 7.61 8.68
C HIS A 92 -2.99 7.03 7.27
N PHE A 93 -2.70 7.84 6.28
CA PHE A 93 -2.52 7.43 4.89
C PHE A 93 -1.03 7.37 4.55
N ALA A 94 -0.59 6.28 3.94
CA ALA A 94 0.77 6.18 3.41
C ALA A 94 1.01 7.25 2.34
N GLY A 95 2.15 7.93 2.41
CA GLY A 95 2.51 9.01 1.50
C GLY A 95 2.80 8.52 0.07
N ARG A 96 2.96 9.48 -0.88
CA ARG A 96 3.17 9.18 -2.29
C ARG A 96 4.32 8.20 -2.53
N LEU A 97 5.47 8.44 -1.92
CA LEU A 97 6.65 7.59 -2.10
C LEU A 97 6.40 6.16 -1.62
N ASP A 98 5.73 5.99 -0.48
CA ASP A 98 5.41 4.68 0.06
C ASP A 98 4.37 3.95 -0.81
N GLN A 99 3.42 4.68 -1.39
CA GLN A 99 2.48 4.12 -2.36
C GLN A 99 3.21 3.61 -3.63
N ILE A 100 4.28 4.28 -4.09
CA ILE A 100 5.12 3.79 -5.19
C ILE A 100 5.74 2.43 -4.84
N HIS A 101 6.28 2.27 -3.62
CA HIS A 101 6.83 1.00 -3.13
C HIS A 101 5.77 -0.10 -3.15
N PHE A 102 4.62 0.15 -2.56
CA PHE A 102 3.53 -0.85 -2.48
C PHE A 102 2.94 -1.18 -3.86
N LYS A 103 2.82 -0.20 -4.76
CA LYS A 103 2.27 -0.43 -6.10
C LYS A 103 3.23 -1.17 -7.01
N LEU A 104 4.54 -0.91 -6.91
CA LEU A 104 5.53 -1.69 -7.64
C LEU A 104 5.54 -3.14 -7.15
N PHE A 105 5.59 -3.37 -5.82
CA PHE A 105 5.52 -4.71 -5.25
C PHE A 105 4.28 -5.47 -5.73
N ALA A 106 3.10 -4.86 -5.59
CA ALA A 106 1.84 -5.50 -6.00
C ALA A 106 1.76 -5.74 -7.52
N MET A 107 2.35 -4.85 -8.35
CA MET A 107 2.42 -5.03 -9.80
C MET A 107 3.26 -6.25 -10.18
N VAL A 108 4.34 -6.50 -9.47
CA VAL A 108 5.24 -7.64 -9.72
C VAL A 108 4.64 -8.95 -9.19
N ASP A 109 4.04 -8.91 -8.00
CA ASP A 109 3.49 -10.07 -7.29
C ASP A 109 2.15 -10.55 -7.87
N GLN A 110 1.25 -9.61 -8.21
CA GLN A 110 -0.14 -9.90 -8.61
C GLN A 110 -0.42 -9.62 -10.10
N GLY A 111 0.57 -9.09 -10.83
CA GLY A 111 0.42 -8.62 -12.19
C GLY A 111 0.03 -7.14 -12.30
N GLY A 112 0.19 -6.56 -13.50
CA GLY A 112 0.02 -5.14 -13.77
C GLY A 112 -1.41 -4.60 -13.51
N GLY A 113 -2.15 -4.34 -14.58
CA GLY A 113 -3.53 -3.87 -14.50
C GLY A 113 -3.71 -2.62 -13.64
N ARG A 114 -4.55 -2.71 -12.60
CA ARG A 114 -4.81 -1.56 -11.71
C ARG A 114 -3.57 -1.07 -10.94
N HIS A 115 -2.66 -1.98 -10.59
CA HIS A 115 -1.46 -1.62 -9.82
C HIS A 115 -0.50 -0.79 -10.68
N GLU A 116 -0.33 -1.16 -11.95
CA GLU A 116 0.43 -0.40 -12.92
C GLU A 116 -0.21 0.97 -13.19
N ALA A 117 -1.52 1.02 -13.42
CA ALA A 117 -2.23 2.27 -13.66
C ALA A 117 -2.06 3.26 -12.48
N ASP A 118 -2.18 2.77 -11.24
CA ASP A 118 -1.96 3.54 -10.03
C ASP A 118 -0.48 4.00 -9.92
N LEU A 119 0.46 3.11 -10.21
CA LEU A 119 1.90 3.43 -10.19
C LEU A 119 2.23 4.53 -11.21
N ARG A 120 1.72 4.44 -12.44
CA ARG A 120 1.89 5.47 -13.46
C ARG A 120 1.23 6.80 -13.07
N ALA A 121 0.06 6.77 -12.41
CA ALA A 121 -0.60 7.98 -11.93
C ALA A 121 0.21 8.69 -10.81
N LEU A 122 0.99 7.95 -10.03
CA LEU A 122 1.92 8.51 -9.05
C LEU A 122 3.12 9.21 -9.71
N GLY A 123 3.42 8.96 -11.00
CA GLY A 123 4.50 9.57 -11.75
C GLY A 123 5.89 9.36 -11.11
N PRO A 124 6.32 8.12 -10.87
CA PRO A 124 7.59 7.86 -10.19
C PRO A 124 8.78 8.27 -11.06
N ALA A 125 9.79 8.89 -10.44
CA ALA A 125 11.09 9.08 -11.04
C ALA A 125 11.88 7.75 -11.08
N PRO A 126 12.86 7.58 -12.00
CA PRO A 126 13.67 6.34 -12.05
C PRO A 126 14.31 5.97 -10.71
N GLY A 127 14.86 6.93 -9.97
CA GLY A 127 15.43 6.68 -8.64
C GLY A 127 14.42 6.22 -7.60
N GLU A 128 13.16 6.68 -7.68
CA GLU A 128 12.06 6.21 -6.81
C GLU A 128 11.67 4.77 -7.13
N LEU A 129 11.68 4.39 -8.42
CA LEU A 129 11.44 3.00 -8.84
C LEU A 129 12.55 2.07 -8.37
N ILE A 130 13.82 2.49 -8.45
CA ILE A 130 14.96 1.71 -7.94
C ILE A 130 14.86 1.53 -6.41
N ALA A 131 14.55 2.58 -5.67
CA ALA A 131 14.35 2.50 -4.22
C ALA A 131 13.19 1.54 -3.87
N ALA A 132 12.07 1.65 -4.59
CA ALA A 132 10.94 0.75 -4.42
C ALA A 132 11.30 -0.72 -4.74
N ALA A 133 12.08 -0.93 -5.80
CA ALA A 133 12.55 -2.26 -6.19
C ALA A 133 13.47 -2.88 -5.12
N ARG A 134 14.42 -2.12 -4.58
CA ARG A 134 15.29 -2.60 -3.49
C ARG A 134 14.49 -2.98 -2.25
N TRP A 135 13.51 -2.15 -1.86
CA TRP A 135 12.61 -2.50 -0.76
C TRP A 135 11.77 -3.74 -1.10
N SER A 136 11.23 -3.86 -2.31
CA SER A 136 10.37 -5.01 -2.67
C SER A 136 11.10 -6.35 -2.60
N ILE A 137 12.42 -6.38 -2.87
CA ILE A 137 13.26 -7.57 -2.72
C ILE A 137 13.35 -8.01 -1.24
N THR A 138 13.21 -7.10 -0.28
CA THR A 138 13.15 -7.49 1.14
C THR A 138 11.86 -8.21 1.47
N GLN A 139 10.78 -7.98 0.73
CA GLN A 139 9.48 -8.63 0.90
C GLN A 139 9.46 -10.02 0.23
N ASP A 140 10.09 -10.16 -0.94
CA ASP A 140 10.30 -11.44 -1.62
C ASP A 140 11.71 -11.50 -2.23
N PRO A 141 12.67 -12.17 -1.57
CA PRO A 141 14.04 -12.29 -2.07
C PRO A 141 14.22 -13.39 -3.12
N SER A 142 13.17 -14.10 -3.53
CA SER A 142 13.28 -15.24 -4.43
C SER A 142 13.86 -14.86 -5.81
N PRO A 143 14.64 -15.74 -6.45
CA PRO A 143 15.16 -15.49 -7.79
C PRO A 143 14.05 -15.26 -8.83
N GLY A 144 12.90 -15.92 -8.68
CA GLY A 144 11.74 -15.76 -9.55
C GLY A 144 11.17 -14.34 -9.48
N TYR A 145 10.95 -13.84 -8.26
CA TYR A 145 10.50 -12.47 -8.04
C TYR A 145 11.48 -11.45 -8.62
N ARG A 146 12.78 -11.61 -8.34
CA ARG A 146 13.84 -10.71 -8.87
C ARG A 146 13.84 -10.67 -10.41
N SER A 147 13.57 -11.78 -11.08
CA SER A 147 13.48 -11.82 -12.56
C SER A 147 12.31 -10.99 -13.06
N VAL A 148 11.11 -11.22 -12.52
CA VAL A 148 9.91 -10.47 -12.91
C VAL A 148 10.05 -8.98 -12.59
N LEU A 149 10.67 -8.65 -11.45
CA LEU A 149 10.93 -7.26 -11.06
C LEU A 149 11.84 -6.55 -12.06
N ARG A 150 12.92 -7.19 -12.55
CA ARG A 150 13.79 -6.60 -13.57
C ARG A 150 13.05 -6.33 -14.87
N ASP A 151 12.20 -7.26 -15.30
CA ASP A 151 11.37 -7.08 -16.50
C ASP A 151 10.36 -5.94 -16.33
N ALA A 152 9.73 -5.84 -15.13
CA ALA A 152 8.84 -4.74 -14.80
C ALA A 152 9.55 -3.38 -14.79
N LEU A 153 10.78 -3.30 -14.27
CA LEU A 153 11.57 -2.06 -14.30
C LEU A 153 11.93 -1.62 -15.71
N ARG A 154 12.37 -2.55 -16.57
CA ARG A 154 12.63 -2.26 -17.99
C ARG A 154 11.36 -1.75 -18.69
N TYR A 155 10.23 -2.41 -18.45
CA TYR A 155 8.93 -1.98 -18.97
C TYR A 155 8.53 -0.57 -18.50
N LEU A 156 8.96 -0.17 -17.30
CA LEU A 156 8.76 1.17 -16.76
C LEU A 156 9.85 2.18 -17.16
N GLY A 157 10.81 1.77 -18.00
CA GLY A 157 11.86 2.63 -18.55
C GLY A 157 13.12 2.74 -17.66
N VAL A 158 13.37 1.73 -16.83
CA VAL A 158 14.58 1.64 -15.98
C VAL A 158 15.37 0.41 -16.41
N ASP A 159 16.34 0.58 -17.32
CA ASP A 159 17.04 -0.54 -17.97
C ASP A 159 18.14 -1.17 -17.11
N ASP A 160 18.99 -0.38 -16.44
CA ASP A 160 20.18 -0.84 -15.72
C ASP A 160 20.08 -0.55 -14.22
N ALA A 161 19.01 -1.09 -13.57
CA ALA A 161 18.83 -0.91 -12.14
C ALA A 161 19.84 -1.77 -11.35
N ASP A 162 20.76 -1.14 -10.65
CA ASP A 162 21.52 -1.78 -9.58
C ASP A 162 20.60 -2.05 -8.39
N LEU A 163 20.19 -3.30 -8.24
CA LEU A 163 19.28 -3.72 -7.18
C LEU A 163 20.02 -4.29 -5.94
N GLY A 164 21.33 -4.30 -5.96
CA GLY A 164 22.15 -5.03 -4.99
C GLY A 164 22.10 -6.55 -5.21
N ASP A 165 23.16 -7.22 -4.83
CA ASP A 165 23.26 -8.70 -4.85
C ASP A 165 22.50 -9.33 -3.68
#